data_f7820c805461b8b416e12e281af23955
#
_entry.id   f7820c805461b8b416e12e281af23955
#
_cell.length_a   1.000
_cell.length_b   1.000
_cell.length_c   1.000
_cell.angle_alpha   90.00
_cell.angle_beta   90.00
_cell.angle_gamma   90.00
#
_symmetry.space_group_name_H-M   'P 1'
#
loop_
_entity.id
_entity.type
_entity.pdbx_description
1 polymer ?
#
loop_
_entity_poly.entity_id
_entity_poly.type
_entity_poly.pdbx_seq_one_letter_code
_entity_poly.pdbx_strand_id
1 'polypeptide(L)'
;MAHFEIQDLTFSYAAAKGRHSLEKVSLSIEQGEFLVLCGASGSGKSTLLRQLKTVLTPGGKRQGEIFFHGVPLSQVSDRDQAAKIGFVMQNPDDQIVTDKVWHELAFGLESLGCDQKTMRARVAEMACYFGIQDWFHRDVATLSGGQKQLLNLASIMAMQPEVLILDEPTSQLDPIAASDFLNTVRKINTELGTTVII
;
A
#
# COMPACT_ATOMS: atom_id res chain seq x y z
N MET A 1 -10.82 -3.36 -17.26
CA MET A 1 -10.73 -4.72 -16.70
C MET A 1 -10.47 -4.55 -15.22
N ALA A 2 -11.28 -5.16 -14.38
CA ALA A 2 -11.16 -4.96 -12.93
C ALA A 2 -9.82 -5.48 -12.39
N HIS A 3 -9.13 -4.66 -11.58
CA HIS A 3 -8.00 -5.10 -10.77
C HIS A 3 -8.49 -5.94 -9.59
N PHE A 4 -9.49 -5.44 -8.86
CA PHE A 4 -10.13 -6.19 -7.80
C PHE A 4 -11.63 -6.34 -8.06
N GLU A 5 -12.15 -7.52 -7.75
CA GLU A 5 -13.57 -7.79 -7.66
C GLU A 5 -13.83 -8.44 -6.30
N ILE A 6 -14.67 -7.80 -5.50
CA ILE A 6 -15.07 -8.26 -4.16
C ILE A 6 -16.52 -8.71 -4.24
N GLN A 7 -16.82 -9.93 -3.81
CA GLN A 7 -18.15 -10.53 -3.89
C GLN A 7 -18.61 -10.95 -2.50
N ASP A 8 -19.67 -10.29 -2.00
CA ASP A 8 -20.38 -10.58 -0.73
C ASP A 8 -19.45 -10.77 0.48
N LEU A 9 -18.38 -9.98 0.54
CA LEU A 9 -17.38 -10.08 1.60
C LEU A 9 -17.96 -9.74 2.96
N THR A 10 -17.97 -10.70 3.85
CA THR A 10 -18.34 -10.56 5.26
C THR A 10 -17.17 -11.00 6.12
N PHE A 11 -16.80 -10.17 7.10
CA PHE A 11 -15.68 -10.44 7.99
C PHE A 11 -16.00 -10.12 9.45
N SER A 12 -15.58 -11.00 10.35
CA SER A 12 -15.65 -10.83 11.80
C SER A 12 -14.33 -11.19 12.44
N TYR A 13 -13.79 -10.32 13.28
CA TYR A 13 -12.61 -10.64 14.08
C TYR A 13 -12.90 -11.79 15.05
N ALA A 14 -11.90 -12.63 15.34
CA ALA A 14 -12.06 -13.76 16.26
C ALA A 14 -12.54 -13.33 17.66
N ALA A 15 -12.12 -12.13 18.13
CA ALA A 15 -12.51 -11.56 19.43
C ALA A 15 -13.90 -10.88 19.43
N ALA A 16 -14.53 -10.65 18.29
CA ALA A 16 -15.69 -9.75 18.14
C ALA A 16 -17.06 -10.42 18.45
N LYS A 17 -17.11 -11.59 19.12
CA LYS A 17 -18.33 -12.29 19.57
C LYS A 17 -19.54 -12.15 18.61
N GLY A 18 -19.32 -12.40 17.30
CA GLY A 18 -20.39 -12.41 16.31
C GLY A 18 -20.73 -11.06 15.66
N ARG A 19 -20.06 -9.98 16.01
CA ARG A 19 -20.24 -8.68 15.33
C ARG A 19 -19.43 -8.68 14.03
N HIS A 20 -20.09 -8.35 12.92
CA HIS A 20 -19.43 -8.17 11.63
C HIS A 20 -18.72 -6.82 11.56
N SER A 21 -17.46 -6.83 11.13
CA SER A 21 -16.71 -5.61 10.79
C SER A 21 -16.90 -5.23 9.32
N LEU A 22 -17.19 -6.21 8.48
CA LEU A 22 -17.64 -6.06 7.09
C LEU A 22 -18.87 -6.94 6.91
N GLU A 23 -19.88 -6.46 6.21
CA GLU A 23 -21.12 -7.19 5.97
C GLU A 23 -21.53 -7.08 4.50
N LYS A 24 -21.45 -8.20 3.76
CA LYS A 24 -21.86 -8.34 2.35
C LYS A 24 -21.33 -7.22 1.45
N VAL A 25 -20.06 -6.87 1.60
CA VAL A 25 -19.43 -5.84 0.76
C VAL A 25 -19.16 -6.41 -0.62
N SER A 26 -19.71 -5.79 -1.66
CA SER A 26 -19.45 -6.11 -3.06
C SER A 26 -18.98 -4.84 -3.77
N LEU A 27 -17.84 -4.91 -4.46
CA LEU A 27 -17.19 -3.76 -5.09
C LEU A 27 -16.30 -4.24 -6.23
N SER A 28 -16.29 -3.53 -7.35
CA SER A 28 -15.35 -3.69 -8.44
C SER A 28 -14.45 -2.46 -8.52
N ILE A 29 -13.14 -2.66 -8.66
CA ILE A 29 -12.13 -1.61 -8.76
C ILE A 29 -11.41 -1.78 -10.10
N GLU A 30 -11.58 -0.81 -10.98
CA GLU A 30 -11.04 -0.87 -12.33
C GLU A 30 -9.55 -0.47 -12.37
N GLN A 31 -8.87 -0.90 -13.43
CA GLN A 31 -7.47 -0.52 -13.66
C GLN A 31 -7.33 0.99 -13.84
N GLY A 32 -6.36 1.60 -13.13
CA GLY A 32 -6.08 3.03 -13.16
C GLY A 32 -7.09 3.87 -12.37
N GLU A 33 -8.06 3.25 -11.69
CA GLU A 33 -9.03 3.96 -10.85
C GLU A 33 -8.35 4.59 -9.62
N PHE A 34 -8.86 5.75 -9.20
CA PHE A 34 -8.52 6.36 -7.90
C PHE A 34 -9.74 6.28 -6.99
N LEU A 35 -9.77 5.28 -6.12
CA LEU A 35 -10.87 5.00 -5.20
C LEU A 35 -10.59 5.57 -3.81
N VAL A 36 -11.57 6.31 -3.27
CA VAL A 36 -11.50 6.86 -1.91
C VAL A 36 -12.57 6.20 -1.04
N LEU A 37 -12.15 5.56 0.06
CA LEU A 37 -13.04 4.99 1.06
C LEU A 37 -13.31 5.98 2.18
N CYS A 38 -14.53 6.51 2.24
CA CYS A 38 -14.95 7.47 3.25
C CYS A 38 -15.84 6.81 4.31
N GLY A 39 -15.70 7.25 5.56
CA GLY A 39 -16.54 6.78 6.66
C GLY A 39 -15.96 7.08 8.04
N ALA A 40 -16.78 6.98 9.07
CA ALA A 40 -16.38 7.21 10.45
C ALA A 40 -15.25 6.24 10.91
N SER A 41 -14.50 6.61 11.94
CA SER A 41 -13.56 5.70 12.57
C SER A 41 -14.27 4.43 13.05
N GLY A 42 -13.66 3.27 12.83
CA GLY A 42 -14.26 1.98 13.18
C GLY A 42 -15.33 1.46 12.19
N SER A 43 -15.56 2.12 11.05
CA SER A 43 -16.52 1.64 10.02
C SER A 43 -16.03 0.44 9.20
N GLY A 44 -14.80 -0.03 9.40
CA GLY A 44 -14.27 -1.19 8.72
C GLY A 44 -13.32 -0.89 7.53
N LYS A 45 -13.00 0.38 7.24
CA LYS A 45 -12.10 0.78 6.14
C LYS A 45 -10.78 0.02 6.13
N SER A 46 -10.00 0.14 7.20
CA SER A 46 -8.71 -0.57 7.35
C SER A 46 -8.88 -2.09 7.30
N THR A 47 -10.01 -2.62 7.81
CA THR A 47 -10.32 -4.04 7.70
C THR A 47 -10.50 -4.45 6.25
N LEU A 48 -11.24 -3.65 5.45
CA LEU A 48 -11.44 -3.91 4.02
C LEU A 48 -10.12 -3.82 3.27
N LEU A 49 -9.33 -2.76 3.48
CA LEU A 49 -8.03 -2.59 2.81
C LEU A 49 -7.09 -3.78 3.06
N ARG A 50 -7.02 -4.27 4.30
CA ARG A 50 -6.18 -5.42 4.66
C ARG A 50 -6.67 -6.74 4.08
N GLN A 51 -7.94 -6.88 3.71
CA GLN A 51 -8.45 -8.07 3.00
C GLN A 51 -7.93 -8.15 1.56
N LEU A 52 -7.49 -7.03 0.96
CA LEU A 52 -6.97 -6.98 -0.40
C LEU A 52 -5.52 -7.47 -0.54
N LYS A 53 -4.88 -7.86 0.56
CA LYS A 53 -3.53 -8.45 0.57
C LYS A 53 -3.48 -9.56 1.62
N THR A 54 -3.33 -10.83 1.20
CA THR A 54 -3.53 -11.99 2.06
C THR A 54 -2.67 -12.00 3.32
N VAL A 55 -1.40 -11.58 3.20
CA VAL A 55 -0.44 -11.50 4.33
C VAL A 55 -0.85 -10.47 5.39
N LEU A 56 -1.72 -9.51 5.07
CA LEU A 56 -2.21 -8.49 5.99
C LEU A 56 -3.61 -8.81 6.53
N THR A 57 -4.24 -9.88 6.04
CA THR A 57 -5.58 -10.27 6.47
C THR A 57 -5.60 -10.60 7.97
N PRO A 58 -6.40 -9.89 8.77
CA PRO A 58 -6.46 -10.15 10.20
C PRO A 58 -7.11 -11.52 10.50
N GLY A 59 -6.77 -12.07 11.67
CA GLY A 59 -7.37 -13.33 12.14
C GLY A 59 -8.87 -13.19 12.42
N GLY A 60 -9.68 -14.07 11.82
CA GLY A 60 -11.13 -14.02 11.97
C GLY A 60 -11.88 -14.99 11.06
N LYS A 61 -13.20 -14.82 10.99
CA LYS A 61 -14.06 -15.57 10.07
C LYS A 61 -14.38 -14.72 8.86
N ARG A 62 -14.07 -15.22 7.66
CA ARG A 62 -14.36 -14.59 6.36
C ARG A 62 -15.35 -15.45 5.56
N GLN A 63 -16.28 -14.78 4.90
CA GLN A 63 -17.17 -15.32 3.86
C GLN A 63 -17.11 -14.39 2.66
N GLY A 64 -17.48 -14.89 1.48
CA GLY A 64 -17.33 -14.17 0.21
C GLY A 64 -15.95 -14.35 -0.39
N GLU A 65 -15.75 -13.83 -1.59
CA GLU A 65 -14.53 -14.00 -2.37
C GLU A 65 -13.96 -12.65 -2.81
N ILE A 66 -12.64 -12.61 -2.96
CA ILE A 66 -11.91 -11.47 -3.54
C ILE A 66 -11.10 -12.02 -4.71
N PHE A 67 -11.24 -11.40 -5.85
CA PHE A 67 -10.48 -11.72 -7.05
C PHE A 67 -9.51 -10.59 -7.37
N PHE A 68 -8.32 -10.96 -7.83
CA PHE A 68 -7.33 -10.05 -8.39
C PHE A 68 -7.04 -10.50 -9.83
N HIS A 69 -7.31 -9.63 -10.80
CA HIS A 69 -7.28 -9.98 -12.24
C HIS A 69 -8.12 -11.22 -12.60
N GLY A 70 -9.27 -11.39 -11.96
CA GLY A 70 -10.17 -12.52 -12.19
C GLY A 70 -9.71 -13.83 -11.56
N VAL A 71 -8.58 -13.86 -10.85
CA VAL A 71 -8.07 -15.02 -10.09
C VAL A 71 -8.41 -14.83 -8.61
N PRO A 72 -8.95 -15.84 -7.90
CA PRO A 72 -9.14 -15.75 -6.46
C PRO A 72 -7.85 -15.31 -5.76
N LEU A 73 -7.91 -14.25 -4.94
CA LEU A 73 -6.74 -13.66 -4.29
C LEU A 73 -5.96 -14.69 -3.45
N SER A 74 -6.65 -15.68 -2.89
CA SER A 74 -6.06 -16.79 -2.13
C SER A 74 -5.19 -17.73 -2.99
N GLN A 75 -5.33 -17.68 -4.32
CA GLN A 75 -4.56 -18.48 -5.28
C GLN A 75 -3.43 -17.67 -5.93
N VAL A 76 -3.39 -16.34 -5.73
CA VAL A 76 -2.28 -15.50 -6.17
C VAL A 76 -1.10 -15.71 -5.22
N SER A 77 0.08 -16.01 -5.77
CA SER A 77 1.27 -16.26 -4.95
C SER A 77 1.63 -15.05 -4.08
N ASP A 78 2.20 -15.28 -2.89
CA ASP A 78 2.66 -14.20 -2.00
C ASP A 78 3.68 -13.29 -2.70
N ARG A 79 4.52 -13.87 -3.58
CA ARG A 79 5.48 -13.11 -4.38
C ARG A 79 4.80 -12.17 -5.37
N ASP A 80 3.76 -12.64 -6.08
CA ASP A 80 3.01 -11.80 -7.01
C ASP A 80 2.23 -10.73 -6.27
N GLN A 81 1.61 -11.05 -5.13
CA GLN A 81 0.95 -10.06 -4.29
C GLN A 81 1.95 -9.02 -3.75
N ALA A 82 3.16 -9.43 -3.36
CA ALA A 82 4.20 -8.51 -2.90
C ALA A 82 4.65 -7.56 -4.00
N ALA A 83 4.80 -8.07 -5.23
CA ALA A 83 5.26 -7.28 -6.38
C ALA A 83 4.17 -6.34 -6.94
N LYS A 84 2.90 -6.81 -6.98
CA LYS A 84 1.82 -6.13 -7.72
C LYS A 84 0.91 -5.29 -6.84
N ILE A 85 0.80 -5.61 -5.54
CA ILE A 85 -0.08 -4.92 -4.60
C ILE A 85 0.77 -4.22 -3.55
N GLY A 86 1.04 -2.93 -3.74
CA GLY A 86 1.69 -2.08 -2.76
C GLY A 86 0.73 -1.73 -1.62
N PHE A 87 1.23 -1.71 -0.39
CA PHE A 87 0.45 -1.31 0.78
C PHE A 87 1.25 -0.34 1.64
N VAL A 88 0.70 0.84 1.90
CA VAL A 88 1.27 1.87 2.78
C VAL A 88 0.46 1.88 4.08
N MET A 89 1.14 1.63 5.20
CA MET A 89 0.51 1.58 6.52
C MET A 89 0.25 2.98 7.07
N GLN A 90 -0.68 3.07 8.02
CA GLN A 90 -1.04 4.30 8.70
C GLN A 90 0.16 4.92 9.45
N ASN A 91 0.94 4.09 10.15
CA ASN A 91 2.13 4.52 10.87
C ASN A 91 3.39 4.10 10.10
N PRO A 92 4.21 5.05 9.63
CA PRO A 92 5.42 4.73 8.87
C PRO A 92 6.46 3.91 9.65
N ASP A 93 6.55 4.09 10.97
CA ASP A 93 7.51 3.37 11.79
C ASP A 93 7.21 1.86 11.91
N ASP A 94 5.97 1.44 11.67
CA ASP A 94 5.59 0.02 11.65
C ASP A 94 5.98 -0.68 10.33
N GLN A 95 6.36 0.08 9.31
CA GLN A 95 6.67 -0.43 7.98
C GLN A 95 8.16 -0.38 7.63
N ILE A 96 8.88 0.64 8.11
CA ILE A 96 10.31 0.81 7.85
C ILE A 96 11.11 -0.27 8.58
N VAL A 97 11.99 -0.96 7.87
CA VAL A 97 12.79 -2.08 8.40
C VAL A 97 14.29 -1.83 8.39
N THR A 98 14.77 -0.84 7.64
CA THR A 98 16.21 -0.56 7.50
C THR A 98 16.61 0.73 8.21
N ASP A 99 17.90 0.93 8.43
CA ASP A 99 18.46 2.10 9.11
C ASP A 99 18.80 3.26 8.15
N LYS A 100 18.96 2.98 6.85
CA LYS A 100 19.35 3.96 5.83
C LYS A 100 18.28 4.15 4.77
N VAL A 101 18.10 5.37 4.32
CA VAL A 101 17.11 5.73 3.28
C VAL A 101 17.32 4.95 1.99
N TRP A 102 18.55 4.90 1.46
CA TRP A 102 18.83 4.17 0.23
C TRP A 102 18.57 2.66 0.35
N HIS A 103 18.79 2.08 1.54
CA HIS A 103 18.55 0.66 1.79
C HIS A 103 17.06 0.37 1.87
N GLU A 104 16.29 1.25 2.52
CA GLU A 104 14.82 1.14 2.55
C GLU A 104 14.21 1.16 1.14
N LEU A 105 14.71 2.02 0.25
CA LEU A 105 14.31 2.04 -1.16
C LEU A 105 14.64 0.75 -1.91
N ALA A 106 15.74 0.07 -1.55
CA ALA A 106 16.18 -1.17 -2.19
C ALA A 106 15.52 -2.42 -1.61
N PHE A 107 15.09 -2.38 -0.36
CA PHE A 107 14.68 -3.55 0.43
C PHE A 107 13.61 -4.41 -0.25
N GLY A 108 12.55 -3.79 -0.79
CA GLY A 108 11.49 -4.51 -1.50
C GLY A 108 12.01 -5.20 -2.77
N LEU A 109 12.90 -4.55 -3.50
CA LEU A 109 13.52 -5.10 -4.72
C LEU A 109 14.45 -6.27 -4.41
N GLU A 110 15.21 -6.18 -3.31
CA GLU A 110 16.06 -7.28 -2.82
C GLU A 110 15.21 -8.50 -2.44
N SER A 111 14.12 -8.26 -1.72
CA SER A 111 13.16 -9.30 -1.31
C SER A 111 12.52 -10.01 -2.51
N LEU A 112 12.30 -9.28 -3.61
CA LEU A 112 11.81 -9.83 -4.88
C LEU A 112 12.91 -10.50 -5.70
N GLY A 113 14.19 -10.45 -5.27
CA GLY A 113 15.31 -11.06 -5.96
C GLY A 113 15.71 -10.34 -7.25
N CYS A 114 15.49 -9.02 -7.34
CA CYS A 114 15.92 -8.22 -8.48
C CYS A 114 17.46 -8.21 -8.59
N ASP A 115 17.98 -8.17 -9.81
CA ASP A 115 19.42 -8.03 -10.03
C ASP A 115 19.92 -6.64 -9.63
N GLN A 116 21.22 -6.54 -9.30
CA GLN A 116 21.82 -5.32 -8.77
C GLN A 116 21.71 -4.11 -9.72
N LYS A 117 21.77 -4.35 -11.04
CA LYS A 117 21.67 -3.29 -12.05
C LYS A 117 20.26 -2.69 -12.06
N THR A 118 19.26 -3.55 -12.05
CA THR A 118 17.84 -3.16 -11.99
C THR A 118 17.55 -2.43 -10.68
N MET A 119 18.02 -2.95 -9.53
CA MET A 119 17.84 -2.30 -8.22
C MET A 119 18.41 -0.88 -8.21
N ARG A 120 19.68 -0.71 -8.64
CA ARG A 120 20.32 0.61 -8.69
C ARG A 120 19.56 1.61 -9.57
N ALA A 121 19.09 1.16 -10.73
CA ALA A 121 18.34 2.02 -11.64
C ALA A 121 17.02 2.47 -11.02
N ARG A 122 16.22 1.54 -10.47
CA ARG A 122 14.92 1.85 -9.86
C ARG A 122 15.04 2.70 -8.59
N VAL A 123 16.02 2.41 -7.74
CA VAL A 123 16.29 3.20 -6.54
C VAL A 123 16.67 4.64 -6.91
N ALA A 124 17.53 4.83 -7.91
CA ALA A 124 17.91 6.17 -8.38
C ALA A 124 16.71 6.92 -9.02
N GLU A 125 15.91 6.22 -9.80
CA GLU A 125 14.67 6.74 -10.41
C GLU A 125 13.70 7.22 -9.34
N MET A 126 13.42 6.39 -8.34
CA MET A 126 12.51 6.75 -7.25
C MET A 126 13.07 7.86 -6.36
N ALA A 127 14.37 7.86 -6.07
CA ALA A 127 15.01 8.94 -5.35
C ALA A 127 14.82 10.30 -6.07
N CYS A 128 14.93 10.28 -7.40
CA CYS A 128 14.70 11.47 -8.23
C CYS A 128 13.21 11.85 -8.30
N TYR A 129 12.33 10.90 -8.55
CA TYR A 129 10.89 11.14 -8.70
C TYR A 129 10.26 11.73 -7.42
N PHE A 130 10.68 11.25 -6.25
CA PHE A 130 10.18 11.71 -4.96
C PHE A 130 11.00 12.87 -4.35
N GLY A 131 12.06 13.33 -5.02
CA GLY A 131 12.89 14.46 -4.55
C GLY A 131 13.65 14.18 -3.25
N ILE A 132 14.10 12.92 -3.05
CA ILE A 132 14.75 12.49 -1.80
C ILE A 132 16.27 12.36 -1.92
N GLN A 133 16.89 12.95 -2.98
CA GLN A 133 18.32 12.86 -3.24
C GLN A 133 19.17 13.45 -2.12
N ASP A 134 18.75 14.59 -1.55
CA ASP A 134 19.52 15.33 -0.52
C ASP A 134 19.63 14.56 0.80
N TRP A 135 18.72 13.61 1.04
CA TRP A 135 18.72 12.78 2.26
C TRP A 135 18.87 11.29 1.99
N PHE A 136 19.27 10.93 0.77
CA PHE A 136 19.46 9.56 0.31
C PHE A 136 20.38 8.70 1.19
N HIS A 137 21.45 9.30 1.74
CA HIS A 137 22.43 8.63 2.60
C HIS A 137 22.17 8.81 4.11
N ARG A 138 21.09 9.51 4.47
CA ARG A 138 20.78 9.77 5.89
C ARG A 138 20.25 8.51 6.60
N ASP A 139 20.37 8.54 7.93
CA ASP A 139 19.70 7.59 8.79
C ASP A 139 18.20 7.86 8.82
N VAL A 140 17.39 6.81 8.69
CA VAL A 140 15.92 6.90 8.74
C VAL A 140 15.44 7.50 10.06
N ALA A 141 16.14 7.22 11.18
CA ALA A 141 15.84 7.77 12.49
C ALA A 141 15.91 9.31 12.55
N THR A 142 16.61 9.95 11.60
CA THR A 142 16.74 11.43 11.53
C THR A 142 15.66 12.10 10.71
N LEU A 143 14.76 11.31 10.09
CA LEU A 143 13.70 11.83 9.25
C LEU A 143 12.49 12.29 10.08
N SER A 144 11.81 13.33 9.58
CA SER A 144 10.49 13.71 10.10
C SER A 144 9.43 12.66 9.75
N GLY A 145 8.27 12.68 10.43
CA GLY A 145 7.16 11.78 10.12
C GLY A 145 6.71 11.86 8.66
N GLY A 146 6.61 13.06 8.09
CA GLY A 146 6.29 13.25 6.67
C GLY A 146 7.34 12.69 5.73
N GLN A 147 8.63 12.85 6.05
CA GLN A 147 9.72 12.25 5.28
C GLN A 147 9.70 10.72 5.34
N LYS A 148 9.41 10.13 6.50
CA LYS A 148 9.25 8.68 6.65
C LYS A 148 8.08 8.17 5.83
N GLN A 149 6.94 8.87 5.85
CA GLN A 149 5.77 8.49 5.05
C GLN A 149 6.07 8.55 3.54
N LEU A 150 6.79 9.60 3.10
CA LEU A 150 7.22 9.72 1.72
C LEU A 150 8.22 8.62 1.33
N LEU A 151 9.14 8.25 2.23
CA LEU A 151 10.08 7.15 2.04
C LEU A 151 9.36 5.82 1.89
N ASN A 152 8.35 5.52 2.73
CA ASN A 152 7.54 4.32 2.59
C ASN A 152 6.84 4.25 1.24
N LEU A 153 6.24 5.36 0.81
CA LEU A 153 5.61 5.43 -0.51
C LEU A 153 6.63 5.17 -1.62
N ALA A 154 7.82 5.80 -1.54
CA ALA A 154 8.88 5.64 -2.54
C ALA A 154 9.44 4.20 -2.58
N SER A 155 9.61 3.54 -1.43
CA SER A 155 10.09 2.15 -1.35
C SER A 155 9.10 1.17 -1.97
N ILE A 156 7.79 1.38 -1.74
CA ILE A 156 6.74 0.59 -2.39
C ILE A 156 6.73 0.84 -3.91
N MET A 157 6.80 2.10 -4.34
CA MET A 157 6.79 2.45 -5.76
C MET A 157 8.04 1.96 -6.51
N ALA A 158 9.16 1.74 -5.82
CA ALA A 158 10.35 1.13 -6.41
C ALA A 158 10.07 -0.28 -6.99
N MET A 159 9.13 -1.02 -6.42
CA MET A 159 8.68 -2.32 -6.93
C MET A 159 7.74 -2.20 -8.14
N GLN A 160 7.26 -0.99 -8.48
CA GLN A 160 6.32 -0.69 -9.57
C GLN A 160 5.02 -1.50 -9.46
N PRO A 161 4.28 -1.38 -8.34
CA PRO A 161 3.05 -2.13 -8.16
C PRO A 161 1.96 -1.66 -9.14
N GLU A 162 1.07 -2.58 -9.50
CA GLU A 162 -0.11 -2.28 -10.32
C GLU A 162 -1.19 -1.56 -9.50
N VAL A 163 -1.27 -1.88 -8.20
CA VAL A 163 -2.21 -1.28 -7.26
C VAL A 163 -1.48 -0.78 -6.02
N LEU A 164 -1.83 0.42 -5.58
CA LEU A 164 -1.33 1.06 -4.37
C LEU A 164 -2.49 1.25 -3.38
N ILE A 165 -2.40 0.58 -2.25
CA ILE A 165 -3.37 0.68 -1.15
C ILE A 165 -2.75 1.52 -0.04
N LEU A 166 -3.51 2.51 0.48
CA LEU A 166 -3.04 3.39 1.54
C LEU A 166 -4.06 3.41 2.69
N ASP A 167 -3.65 3.00 3.88
CA ASP A 167 -4.49 2.97 5.08
C ASP A 167 -4.27 4.25 5.90
N GLU A 168 -5.16 5.24 5.78
CA GLU A 168 -5.11 6.55 6.46
C GLU A 168 -3.72 7.22 6.42
N PRO A 169 -3.08 7.37 5.23
CA PRO A 169 -1.65 7.71 5.13
C PRO A 169 -1.30 9.13 5.58
N THR A 170 -2.30 9.98 5.79
CA THR A 170 -2.11 11.40 6.18
C THR A 170 -2.47 11.67 7.64
N SER A 171 -2.89 10.65 8.40
CA SER A 171 -3.39 10.82 9.77
C SER A 171 -2.38 11.40 10.76
N GLN A 172 -1.08 11.26 10.47
CA GLN A 172 0.02 11.75 11.31
C GLN A 172 0.76 12.96 10.68
N LEU A 173 0.25 13.49 9.58
CA LEU A 173 0.87 14.60 8.86
C LEU A 173 0.18 15.92 9.22
N ASP A 174 0.96 17.01 9.23
CA ASP A 174 0.39 18.35 9.24
C ASP A 174 -0.37 18.63 7.91
N PRO A 175 -1.26 19.64 7.86
CA PRO A 175 -2.10 19.88 6.69
C PRO A 175 -1.33 20.13 5.39
N ILE A 176 -0.14 20.76 5.45
CA ILE A 176 0.69 21.04 4.28
C ILE A 176 1.30 19.73 3.77
N ALA A 177 1.97 18.99 4.65
CA ALA A 177 2.56 17.69 4.31
C ALA A 177 1.50 16.69 3.82
N ALA A 178 0.31 16.70 4.40
CA ALA A 178 -0.81 15.87 3.95
C ALA A 178 -1.24 16.21 2.51
N SER A 179 -1.36 17.50 2.19
CA SER A 179 -1.69 17.97 0.84
C SER A 179 -0.64 17.56 -0.17
N ASP A 180 0.65 17.76 0.14
CA ASP A 180 1.77 17.42 -0.73
C ASP A 180 1.85 15.89 -0.95
N PHE A 181 1.63 15.10 0.09
CA PHE A 181 1.56 13.64 0.00
C PHE A 181 0.43 13.19 -0.94
N LEU A 182 -0.79 13.71 -0.76
CA LEU A 182 -1.94 13.36 -1.60
C LEU A 182 -1.75 13.81 -3.06
N ASN A 183 -1.12 14.97 -3.29
CA ASN A 183 -0.75 15.41 -4.63
C ASN A 183 0.25 14.44 -5.28
N THR A 184 1.21 13.93 -4.52
CA THR A 184 2.16 12.91 -4.98
C THR A 184 1.45 11.60 -5.33
N VAL A 185 0.52 11.13 -4.49
CA VAL A 185 -0.29 9.93 -4.76
C VAL A 185 -1.14 10.11 -6.01
N ARG A 186 -1.76 11.30 -6.20
CA ARG A 186 -2.52 11.62 -7.40
C ARG A 186 -1.62 11.60 -8.66
N LYS A 187 -0.41 12.13 -8.56
CA LYS A 187 0.57 12.13 -9.65
C LYS A 187 0.97 10.70 -10.04
N ILE A 188 1.19 9.80 -9.07
CA ILE A 188 1.43 8.38 -9.30
C ILE A 188 0.29 7.76 -10.12
N ASN A 189 -0.96 8.00 -9.73
CA ASN A 189 -2.11 7.47 -10.45
C ASN A 189 -2.18 8.01 -11.90
N THR A 190 -2.03 9.33 -12.09
CA THR A 190 -2.21 9.97 -13.40
C THR A 190 -1.05 9.74 -14.36
N GLU A 191 0.19 9.69 -13.88
CA GLU A 191 1.40 9.57 -14.72
C GLU A 191 1.84 8.12 -14.92
N LEU A 192 1.70 7.28 -13.88
CA LEU A 192 2.15 5.90 -13.92
C LEU A 192 1.00 4.91 -14.19
N GLY A 193 -0.26 5.37 -14.15
CA GLY A 193 -1.44 4.54 -14.37
C GLY A 193 -1.72 3.54 -13.22
N THR A 194 -1.03 3.70 -12.08
CA THR A 194 -1.23 2.83 -10.90
C THR A 194 -2.63 3.02 -10.34
N THR A 195 -3.36 1.93 -10.09
CA THR A 195 -4.64 1.97 -9.39
C THR A 195 -4.41 2.36 -7.94
N VAL A 196 -5.18 3.32 -7.41
CA VAL A 196 -5.03 3.81 -6.04
C VAL A 196 -6.29 3.54 -5.24
N ILE A 197 -6.13 3.02 -4.02
CA ILE A 197 -7.20 2.79 -3.03
C ILE A 197 -6.77 3.45 -1.72
N ILE A 198 -7.54 4.43 -1.23
CA ILE A 198 -7.20 5.21 -0.04
C ILE A 198 -8.38 5.32 0.93
#